data_e69925af432ada995ffdefa9dd1f9614
#
_entry.id   e69925af432ada995ffdefa9dd1f9614
#
_cell.length_a   1.000
_cell.length_b   1.000
_cell.length_c   1.000
_cell.angle_alpha   90.00
_cell.angle_beta   90.00
_cell.angle_gamma   90.00
#
_symmetry.space_group_name_H-M   'P 1'
#
loop_
_entity.id
_entity.type
_entity.pdbx_description
1 polymer ?
#
loop_
_entity_poly.entity_id
_entity_poly.type
_entity_poly.pdbx_seq_one_letter_code
_entity_poly.pdbx_strand_id
1 'polypeptide(L)'
;VTGASRGIGRAVALELARRNWHVIAVARAQKALEKLDDDIRALGNGEATLIPLDLRDGAAIDQLAAPLFERFGKIDGLAACAGALGSLTPAHQATPSVMDETILVNFLANQRLIRALHPLLRESDAGRAVFLTSGASKNPRAYWAPYAASKAALDALVISWAAEVGNVTPMRANLFNPGPTRTSMRAKAFPGEDPMTLPTPEDVAPEIVKMLQPSYTENGAWVQFER
;
A
#
# COMPACT_ATOMS: atom_id res chain seq x y z
N VAL A 1 7.13 -2.50 -1.74
CA VAL A 1 6.22 -2.07 -0.67
C VAL A 1 6.27 -0.56 -0.56
N THR A 2 5.15 0.14 -0.72
CA THR A 2 5.07 1.59 -0.47
C THR A 2 4.65 1.89 0.97
N GLY A 3 5.07 3.05 1.51
CA GLY A 3 4.85 3.38 2.92
C GLY A 3 5.64 2.49 3.89
N ALA A 4 6.77 1.93 3.45
CA ALA A 4 7.55 0.95 4.17
C ALA A 4 8.25 1.48 5.45
N SER A 5 8.22 2.79 5.69
CA SER A 5 8.94 3.39 6.82
C SER A 5 8.27 3.19 8.19
N ARG A 6 6.98 2.87 8.24
CA ARG A 6 6.21 2.72 9.49
C ARG A 6 4.90 1.96 9.31
N GLY A 7 4.28 1.59 10.43
CA GLY A 7 2.94 1.01 10.47
C GLY A 7 2.83 -0.25 9.61
N ILE A 8 1.71 -0.40 8.92
CA ILE A 8 1.39 -1.61 8.15
C ILE A 8 2.43 -1.87 7.05
N GLY A 9 2.86 -0.84 6.30
CA GLY A 9 3.86 -1.03 5.24
C GLY A 9 5.21 -1.55 5.77
N ARG A 10 5.65 -1.08 6.95
CA ARG A 10 6.88 -1.60 7.58
C ARG A 10 6.70 -3.04 8.03
N ALA A 11 5.57 -3.36 8.65
CA ALA A 11 5.29 -4.74 9.08
C ALA A 11 5.22 -5.71 7.89
N VAL A 12 4.59 -5.30 6.77
CA VAL A 12 4.55 -6.07 5.52
C VAL A 12 5.97 -6.29 4.97
N ALA A 13 6.82 -5.26 4.95
CA ALA A 13 8.19 -5.37 4.49
C ALA A 13 8.99 -6.40 5.33
N LEU A 14 8.88 -6.35 6.65
CA LEU A 14 9.52 -7.32 7.54
C LEU A 14 8.97 -8.74 7.37
N GLU A 15 7.66 -8.89 7.21
CA GLU A 15 7.04 -10.20 7.01
C GLU A 15 7.43 -10.83 5.65
N LEU A 16 7.55 -10.03 4.59
CA LEU A 16 8.08 -10.47 3.30
C LEU A 16 9.55 -10.93 3.44
N ALA A 17 10.38 -10.14 4.13
CA ALA A 17 11.77 -10.49 4.36
C ALA A 17 11.93 -11.80 5.15
N ARG A 18 11.09 -12.04 6.20
CA ARG A 18 11.05 -13.34 6.92
C ARG A 18 10.75 -14.52 6.01
N ARG A 19 10.04 -14.29 4.91
CA ARG A 19 9.72 -15.30 3.90
C ARG A 19 10.70 -15.33 2.73
N ASN A 20 11.89 -14.76 2.90
CA ASN A 20 12.98 -14.72 1.91
C ASN A 20 12.64 -13.95 0.62
N TRP A 21 11.76 -12.96 0.70
CA TRP A 21 11.53 -12.04 -0.42
C TRP A 21 12.59 -10.94 -0.39
N HIS A 22 13.09 -10.57 -1.57
CA HIS A 22 13.81 -9.32 -1.74
C HIS A 22 12.81 -8.16 -1.68
N VAL A 23 12.97 -7.26 -0.73
CA VAL A 23 12.00 -6.18 -0.48
C VAL A 23 12.46 -4.88 -1.11
N ILE A 24 11.72 -4.36 -2.08
CA ILE A 24 11.89 -3.00 -2.58
C ILE A 24 11.05 -2.09 -1.68
N ALA A 25 11.72 -1.36 -0.78
CA ALA A 25 11.09 -0.54 0.24
C ALA A 25 11.02 0.94 -0.19
N VAL A 26 9.81 1.46 -0.39
CA VAL A 26 9.57 2.82 -0.86
C VAL A 26 8.95 3.67 0.24
N ALA A 27 9.60 4.77 0.62
CA ALA A 27 9.09 5.77 1.55
C ALA A 27 9.87 7.08 1.45
N ARG A 28 9.35 8.17 2.02
CA ARG A 28 10.01 9.49 2.00
C ARG A 28 11.22 9.60 2.94
N ALA A 29 11.12 8.97 4.10
CA ALA A 29 12.08 9.13 5.19
C ALA A 29 13.25 8.15 5.04
N GLN A 30 14.36 8.60 4.47
CA GLN A 30 15.55 7.78 4.22
C GLN A 30 16.04 7.08 5.51
N LYS A 31 16.23 7.80 6.62
CA LYS A 31 16.65 7.21 7.90
C LYS A 31 15.73 6.09 8.41
N ALA A 32 14.43 6.19 8.14
CA ALA A 32 13.50 5.15 8.54
C ALA A 32 13.57 3.92 7.61
N LEU A 33 13.93 4.11 6.33
CA LEU A 33 14.24 3.02 5.41
C LEU A 33 15.55 2.33 5.80
N GLU A 34 16.59 3.09 6.14
CA GLU A 34 17.87 2.54 6.63
C GLU A 34 17.67 1.68 7.90
N LYS A 35 16.87 2.17 8.84
CA LYS A 35 16.49 1.36 10.01
C LYS A 35 15.71 0.10 9.64
N LEU A 36 14.82 0.17 8.66
CA LEU A 36 14.12 -1.02 8.16
C LEU A 36 15.10 -2.03 7.54
N ASP A 37 16.10 -1.56 6.80
CA ASP A 37 17.16 -2.42 6.22
C ASP A 37 17.97 -3.12 7.32
N ASP A 38 18.36 -2.38 8.37
CA ASP A 38 19.05 -2.97 9.53
C ASP A 38 18.20 -4.07 10.19
N ASP A 39 16.89 -3.80 10.39
CA ASP A 39 15.96 -4.78 10.95
C ASP A 39 15.79 -6.01 10.03
N ILE A 40 15.76 -5.81 8.70
CA ILE A 40 15.68 -6.90 7.71
C ILE A 40 16.97 -7.74 7.74
N ARG A 41 18.14 -7.11 7.76
CA ARG A 41 19.43 -7.81 7.86
C ARG A 41 19.55 -8.61 9.15
N ALA A 42 19.01 -8.09 10.25
CA ALA A 42 18.99 -8.79 11.54
C ALA A 42 18.15 -10.10 11.51
N LEU A 43 17.27 -10.29 10.52
CA LEU A 43 16.56 -11.56 10.30
C LEU A 43 17.49 -12.67 9.74
N GLY A 44 18.67 -12.31 9.24
CA GLY A 44 19.71 -13.24 8.79
C GLY A 44 19.60 -13.73 7.35
N ASN A 45 18.46 -13.52 6.68
CA ASN A 45 18.21 -14.03 5.32
C ASN A 45 17.41 -13.06 4.43
N GLY A 46 17.13 -11.86 4.91
CA GLY A 46 16.39 -10.84 4.17
C GLY A 46 17.31 -9.86 3.45
N GLU A 47 16.87 -9.39 2.30
CA GLU A 47 17.51 -8.31 1.55
C GLU A 47 16.53 -7.20 1.22
N ALA A 48 16.99 -5.95 1.21
CA ALA A 48 16.18 -4.81 0.81
C ALA A 48 16.90 -3.89 -0.20
N THR A 49 16.10 -3.30 -1.07
CA THR A 49 16.48 -2.14 -1.89
C THR A 49 15.67 -0.95 -1.41
N LEU A 50 16.36 0.09 -0.95
CA LEU A 50 15.73 1.28 -0.41
C LEU A 50 15.53 2.33 -1.50
N ILE A 51 14.31 2.84 -1.64
CA ILE A 51 13.98 3.91 -2.59
C ILE A 51 13.35 5.07 -1.80
N PRO A 52 14.17 6.09 -1.43
CA PRO A 52 13.64 7.32 -0.88
C PRO A 52 12.82 8.07 -1.94
N LEU A 53 11.49 8.06 -1.81
CA LEU A 53 10.59 8.67 -2.79
C LEU A 53 9.35 9.23 -2.11
N ASP A 54 8.98 10.46 -2.48
CA ASP A 54 7.70 11.05 -2.13
C ASP A 54 6.66 10.70 -3.19
N LEU A 55 5.60 9.99 -2.79
CA LEU A 55 4.52 9.64 -3.71
C LEU A 55 3.70 10.83 -4.22
N ARG A 56 3.96 12.04 -3.73
CA ARG A 56 3.42 13.28 -4.32
C ARG A 56 4.18 13.70 -5.58
N ASP A 57 5.40 13.22 -5.75
CA ASP A 57 6.18 13.42 -6.97
C ASP A 57 5.82 12.36 -8.02
N GLY A 58 4.86 12.71 -8.87
CA GLY A 58 4.40 11.80 -9.91
C GLY A 58 5.47 11.49 -10.95
N ALA A 59 6.36 12.44 -11.27
CA ALA A 59 7.44 12.21 -12.23
C ALA A 59 8.44 11.18 -11.69
N ALA A 60 8.78 11.26 -10.40
CA ALA A 60 9.64 10.29 -9.77
C ALA A 60 9.00 8.88 -9.71
N ILE A 61 7.68 8.77 -9.53
CA ILE A 61 6.98 7.48 -9.63
C ILE A 61 7.10 6.91 -11.05
N ASP A 62 6.89 7.72 -12.07
CA ASP A 62 6.95 7.30 -13.48
C ASP A 62 8.35 6.80 -13.86
N GLN A 63 9.41 7.29 -13.21
CA GLN A 63 10.79 6.88 -13.42
C GLN A 63 11.20 5.60 -12.69
N LEU A 64 10.34 5.01 -11.84
CA LEU A 64 10.69 3.80 -11.08
C LEU A 64 10.92 2.57 -11.97
N ALA A 65 10.20 2.45 -13.06
CA ALA A 65 10.15 1.22 -13.85
C ALA A 65 11.49 0.84 -14.46
N ALA A 66 12.20 1.79 -15.11
CA ALA A 66 13.41 1.50 -15.86
C ALA A 66 14.54 0.92 -14.97
N PRO A 67 14.96 1.57 -13.85
CA PRO A 67 16.02 1.03 -13.01
C PRO A 67 15.61 -0.29 -12.31
N LEU A 68 14.32 -0.48 -12.02
CA LEU A 68 13.85 -1.74 -11.46
C LEU A 68 13.87 -2.86 -12.50
N PHE A 69 13.52 -2.57 -13.75
CA PHE A 69 13.63 -3.54 -14.84
C PHE A 69 15.08 -3.93 -15.12
N GLU A 70 15.98 -2.95 -15.22
CA GLU A 70 17.41 -3.21 -15.43
C GLU A 70 18.02 -4.10 -14.33
N ARG A 71 17.58 -3.91 -13.08
CA ARG A 71 18.15 -4.64 -11.95
C ARG A 71 17.51 -5.99 -11.69
N PHE A 72 16.19 -6.12 -11.88
CA PHE A 72 15.44 -7.30 -11.45
C PHE A 72 14.70 -8.00 -12.59
N GLY A 73 14.49 -7.35 -13.73
CA GLY A 73 13.74 -7.87 -14.87
C GLY A 73 12.23 -7.96 -14.64
N LYS A 74 11.80 -8.25 -13.42
CA LYS A 74 10.41 -8.42 -13.01
C LYS A 74 10.15 -7.98 -11.57
N ILE A 75 8.89 -7.86 -11.21
CA ILE A 75 8.41 -7.70 -9.83
C ILE A 75 7.30 -8.72 -9.58
N ASP A 76 7.42 -9.52 -8.52
CA ASP A 76 6.43 -10.56 -8.21
C ASP A 76 5.27 -10.03 -7.36
N GLY A 77 5.50 -8.94 -6.59
CA GLY A 77 4.47 -8.39 -5.70
C GLY A 77 4.54 -6.87 -5.52
N LEU A 78 3.37 -6.23 -5.49
CA LEU A 78 3.18 -4.84 -5.10
C LEU A 78 2.27 -4.76 -3.87
N ALA A 79 2.81 -4.31 -2.74
CA ALA A 79 2.03 -3.90 -1.57
C ALA A 79 1.95 -2.37 -1.50
N ALA A 80 0.84 -1.81 -1.92
CA ALA A 80 0.59 -0.37 -1.92
C ALA A 80 0.00 0.08 -0.57
N CYS A 81 0.87 0.24 0.45
CA CYS A 81 0.48 0.52 1.83
C CYS A 81 0.50 2.01 2.19
N ALA A 82 1.07 2.86 1.35
CA ALA A 82 1.12 4.30 1.61
C ALA A 82 -0.28 4.93 1.58
N GLY A 83 -0.49 5.92 2.45
CA GLY A 83 -1.74 6.68 2.48
C GLY A 83 -1.64 7.92 3.34
N ALA A 84 -2.50 8.89 3.04
CA ALA A 84 -2.70 10.12 3.78
C ALA A 84 -4.12 10.19 4.31
N LEU A 85 -4.29 10.51 5.61
CA LEU A 85 -5.60 10.72 6.22
C LEU A 85 -6.20 12.08 5.83
N GLY A 86 -5.35 13.07 5.62
CA GLY A 86 -5.76 14.45 5.53
C GLY A 86 -6.23 15.01 6.89
N SER A 87 -7.09 16.00 6.84
CA SER A 87 -7.77 16.57 8.01
C SER A 87 -9.21 16.09 8.06
N LEU A 88 -9.65 15.67 9.25
CA LEU A 88 -11.06 15.33 9.49
C LEU A 88 -11.82 16.64 9.73
N THR A 89 -12.68 17.02 8.78
CA THR A 89 -13.38 18.29 8.76
C THR A 89 -14.74 18.17 8.05
N PRO A 90 -15.72 19.05 8.35
CA PRO A 90 -16.95 19.10 7.56
C PRO A 90 -16.64 19.25 6.07
N ALA A 91 -17.40 18.56 5.21
CA ALA A 91 -17.12 18.51 3.77
C ALA A 91 -17.04 19.91 3.12
N HIS A 92 -17.92 20.85 3.54
CA HIS A 92 -17.93 22.23 3.04
C HIS A 92 -16.76 23.10 3.54
N GLN A 93 -15.99 22.62 4.53
CA GLN A 93 -14.82 23.30 5.08
C GLN A 93 -13.51 22.62 4.67
N ALA A 94 -13.58 21.50 3.94
CA ALA A 94 -12.39 20.86 3.42
C ALA A 94 -11.70 21.79 2.41
N THR A 95 -10.49 22.24 2.74
CA THR A 95 -9.72 23.11 1.84
C THR A 95 -9.25 22.36 0.61
N PRO A 96 -9.03 23.04 -0.54
CA PRO A 96 -8.46 22.42 -1.72
C PRO A 96 -7.18 21.63 -1.42
N SER A 97 -6.27 22.17 -0.61
CA SER A 97 -5.01 21.49 -0.27
C SER A 97 -5.20 20.16 0.46
N VAL A 98 -6.23 20.02 1.30
CA VAL A 98 -6.55 18.76 1.98
C VAL A 98 -7.13 17.74 0.99
N MET A 99 -8.01 18.18 0.09
CA MET A 99 -8.53 17.35 -1.00
C MET A 99 -7.39 16.91 -1.92
N ASP A 100 -6.58 17.84 -2.39
CA ASP A 100 -5.48 17.57 -3.32
C ASP A 100 -4.47 16.59 -2.71
N GLU A 101 -4.05 16.77 -1.45
CA GLU A 101 -3.11 15.85 -0.81
C GLU A 101 -3.67 14.43 -0.70
N THR A 102 -4.93 14.28 -0.26
CA THR A 102 -5.53 12.95 -0.10
C THR A 102 -5.75 12.26 -1.44
N ILE A 103 -6.24 12.98 -2.45
CA ILE A 103 -6.42 12.45 -3.81
C ILE A 103 -5.07 12.11 -4.44
N LEU A 104 -4.09 12.99 -4.31
CA LEU A 104 -2.76 12.79 -4.88
C LEU A 104 -2.09 11.54 -4.32
N VAL A 105 -2.06 11.36 -2.99
CA VAL A 105 -1.37 10.25 -2.34
C VAL A 105 -2.16 8.95 -2.42
N ASN A 106 -3.47 8.98 -2.15
CA ASN A 106 -4.26 7.76 -2.03
C ASN A 106 -4.76 7.21 -3.37
N PHE A 107 -4.90 8.07 -4.38
CA PHE A 107 -5.46 7.69 -5.68
C PHE A 107 -4.46 7.90 -6.83
N LEU A 108 -4.05 9.13 -7.14
CA LEU A 108 -3.22 9.41 -8.32
C LEU A 108 -1.84 8.74 -8.25
N ALA A 109 -1.21 8.71 -7.07
CA ALA A 109 0.05 7.99 -6.89
C ALA A 109 -0.10 6.48 -7.17
N ASN A 110 -1.21 5.88 -6.73
CA ASN A 110 -1.48 4.46 -7.01
C ASN A 110 -1.77 4.21 -8.50
N GLN A 111 -2.48 5.11 -9.17
CA GLN A 111 -2.65 5.03 -10.64
C GLN A 111 -1.30 5.07 -11.37
N ARG A 112 -0.38 5.97 -10.95
CA ARG A 112 0.96 6.04 -11.52
C ARG A 112 1.80 4.79 -11.19
N LEU A 113 1.70 4.25 -9.97
CA LEU A 113 2.36 2.99 -9.61
C LEU A 113 1.86 1.83 -10.47
N ILE A 114 0.56 1.73 -10.71
CA ILE A 114 -0.02 0.74 -11.63
C ILE A 114 0.61 0.91 -13.01
N ARG A 115 0.59 2.11 -13.57
CA ARG A 115 1.15 2.39 -14.90
C ARG A 115 2.64 2.06 -15.01
N ALA A 116 3.43 2.47 -14.02
CA ALA A 116 4.88 2.25 -14.01
C ALA A 116 5.26 0.79 -13.80
N LEU A 117 4.57 0.09 -12.89
CA LEU A 117 4.96 -1.25 -12.46
C LEU A 117 4.19 -2.39 -13.15
N HIS A 118 3.12 -2.08 -13.89
CA HIS A 118 2.37 -3.08 -14.66
C HIS A 118 3.26 -3.92 -15.58
N PRO A 119 4.17 -3.35 -16.37
CA PRO A 119 5.05 -4.17 -17.23
C PRO A 119 5.89 -5.16 -16.43
N LEU A 120 6.46 -4.74 -15.30
CA LEU A 120 7.30 -5.59 -14.45
C LEU A 120 6.48 -6.70 -13.75
N LEU A 121 5.27 -6.38 -13.31
CA LEU A 121 4.35 -7.36 -12.72
C LEU A 121 3.89 -8.39 -13.77
N ARG A 122 3.76 -7.98 -15.03
CA ARG A 122 3.38 -8.87 -16.13
C ARG A 122 4.48 -9.87 -16.50
N GLU A 123 5.75 -9.51 -16.32
CA GLU A 123 6.89 -10.41 -16.53
C GLU A 123 7.00 -11.49 -15.44
N SER A 124 6.26 -11.36 -14.34
CA SER A 124 6.19 -12.40 -13.32
C SER A 124 5.24 -13.52 -13.71
N ASP A 125 5.60 -14.76 -13.38
CA ASP A 125 4.75 -15.94 -13.58
C ASP A 125 3.45 -15.85 -12.77
N ALA A 126 3.45 -15.03 -11.70
CA ALA A 126 2.32 -14.85 -10.81
C ALA A 126 2.34 -13.46 -10.16
N GLY A 127 2.31 -12.39 -10.93
CA GLY A 127 2.29 -11.02 -10.41
C GLY A 127 1.10 -10.76 -9.49
N ARG A 128 1.34 -10.24 -8.29
CA ARG A 128 0.31 -9.94 -7.29
C ARG A 128 0.36 -8.49 -6.84
N ALA A 129 -0.78 -7.82 -6.80
CA ALA A 129 -0.88 -6.46 -6.30
C ALA A 129 -1.95 -6.34 -5.22
N VAL A 130 -1.60 -5.75 -4.09
CA VAL A 130 -2.51 -5.50 -2.97
C VAL A 130 -2.46 -4.03 -2.61
N PHE A 131 -3.62 -3.39 -2.64
CA PHE A 131 -3.78 -1.98 -2.32
C PHE A 131 -4.54 -1.83 -1.00
N LEU A 132 -3.96 -1.07 -0.06
CA LEU A 132 -4.65 -0.80 1.19
C LEU A 132 -5.78 0.20 0.96
N THR A 133 -6.99 -0.29 1.20
CA THR A 133 -8.21 0.53 1.23
C THR A 133 -8.68 0.79 2.66
N SER A 134 -9.94 1.11 2.83
CA SER A 134 -10.55 1.41 4.13
C SER A 134 -12.06 1.15 4.06
N GLY A 135 -12.66 0.75 5.19
CA GLY A 135 -14.12 0.73 5.31
C GLY A 135 -14.79 2.07 5.03
N ALA A 136 -14.04 3.18 5.11
CA ALA A 136 -14.53 4.52 4.74
C ALA A 136 -14.85 4.66 3.24
N SER A 137 -14.29 3.83 2.36
CA SER A 137 -14.63 3.82 0.93
C SER A 137 -16.07 3.37 0.68
N LYS A 138 -16.56 2.41 1.47
CA LYS A 138 -17.93 1.85 1.36
C LYS A 138 -18.92 2.53 2.30
N ASN A 139 -18.48 2.90 3.49
CA ASN A 139 -19.30 3.48 4.55
C ASN A 139 -18.66 4.79 5.03
N PRO A 140 -18.77 5.88 4.26
CA PRO A 140 -18.19 7.17 4.62
C PRO A 140 -18.87 7.74 5.89
N ARG A 141 -18.06 8.32 6.77
CA ARG A 141 -18.53 8.93 8.02
C ARG A 141 -18.50 10.45 7.90
N ALA A 142 -19.29 11.13 8.73
CA ALA A 142 -19.17 12.58 8.88
C ALA A 142 -17.71 12.99 9.13
N TYR A 143 -17.28 14.09 8.54
CA TYR A 143 -15.93 14.68 8.61
C TYR A 143 -14.84 13.91 7.83
N TRP A 144 -15.13 12.80 7.18
CA TRP A 144 -14.16 11.95 6.50
C TRP A 144 -14.14 12.12 4.96
N ALA A 145 -14.85 13.12 4.43
CA ALA A 145 -15.11 13.22 3.00
C ALA A 145 -13.84 13.16 2.11
N PRO A 146 -12.73 13.90 2.37
CA PRO A 146 -11.55 13.81 1.54
C PRO A 146 -10.93 12.40 1.51
N TYR A 147 -10.78 11.80 2.68
CA TYR A 147 -10.22 10.45 2.80
C TYR A 147 -11.13 9.39 2.17
N ALA A 148 -12.42 9.41 2.49
CA ALA A 148 -13.40 8.46 1.99
C ALA A 148 -13.48 8.50 0.45
N ALA A 149 -13.57 9.71 -0.13
CA ALA A 149 -13.59 9.91 -1.57
C ALA A 149 -12.31 9.36 -2.24
N SER A 150 -11.14 9.63 -1.67
CA SER A 150 -9.87 9.14 -2.21
C SER A 150 -9.77 7.61 -2.18
N LYS A 151 -10.29 6.96 -1.12
CA LYS A 151 -10.30 5.50 -1.01
C LYS A 151 -11.36 4.85 -1.90
N ALA A 152 -12.52 5.48 -2.08
CA ALA A 152 -13.53 5.02 -3.03
C ALA A 152 -13.02 5.09 -4.49
N ALA A 153 -12.30 6.17 -4.84
CA ALA A 153 -11.65 6.29 -6.14
C ALA A 153 -10.58 5.20 -6.36
N LEU A 154 -9.76 4.91 -5.33
CA LEU A 154 -8.80 3.82 -5.35
C LEU A 154 -9.47 2.47 -5.57
N ASP A 155 -10.57 2.18 -4.85
CA ASP A 155 -11.31 0.93 -4.98
C ASP A 155 -11.80 0.72 -6.42
N ALA A 156 -12.42 1.75 -7.01
CA ALA A 156 -12.89 1.70 -8.40
C ALA A 156 -11.73 1.47 -9.39
N LEU A 157 -10.60 2.15 -9.21
CA LEU A 157 -9.42 1.99 -10.06
C LEU A 157 -8.88 0.55 -10.02
N VAL A 158 -8.70 0.00 -8.82
CA VAL A 158 -8.09 -1.33 -8.65
C VAL A 158 -9.02 -2.43 -9.16
N ILE A 159 -10.33 -2.34 -8.91
CA ILE A 159 -11.31 -3.30 -9.42
C ILE A 159 -11.34 -3.28 -10.96
N SER A 160 -11.32 -2.08 -11.58
CA SER A 160 -11.26 -1.94 -13.03
C SER A 160 -9.98 -2.57 -13.58
N TRP A 161 -8.82 -2.24 -13.03
CA TRP A 161 -7.55 -2.82 -13.47
C TRP A 161 -7.49 -4.33 -13.27
N ALA A 162 -8.03 -4.85 -12.17
CA ALA A 162 -8.13 -6.29 -11.94
C ALA A 162 -8.93 -6.98 -13.04
N ALA A 163 -10.07 -6.41 -13.45
CA ALA A 163 -10.89 -6.94 -14.53
C ALA A 163 -10.15 -6.94 -15.89
N GLU A 164 -9.35 -5.91 -16.15
CA GLU A 164 -8.54 -5.80 -17.39
C GLU A 164 -7.45 -6.90 -17.45
N VAL A 165 -6.75 -7.16 -16.34
CA VAL A 165 -5.60 -8.08 -16.34
C VAL A 165 -5.97 -9.53 -16.10
N GLY A 166 -7.06 -9.80 -15.39
CA GLY A 166 -7.38 -11.13 -14.86
C GLY A 166 -7.66 -12.21 -15.91
N ASN A 167 -8.13 -11.82 -17.10
CA ASN A 167 -8.46 -12.74 -18.18
C ASN A 167 -7.33 -12.92 -19.20
N VAL A 168 -6.32 -12.04 -19.19
CA VAL A 168 -5.27 -12.00 -20.23
C VAL A 168 -3.87 -12.20 -19.66
N THR A 169 -3.73 -12.25 -18.33
CA THR A 169 -2.46 -12.46 -17.64
C THR A 169 -2.63 -13.32 -16.39
N PRO A 170 -1.54 -13.89 -15.83
CA PRO A 170 -1.57 -14.55 -14.52
C PRO A 170 -1.62 -13.55 -13.34
N MET A 171 -1.60 -12.25 -13.60
CA MET A 171 -1.64 -11.21 -12.59
C MET A 171 -2.96 -11.21 -11.82
N ARG A 172 -2.91 -10.84 -10.53
CA ARG A 172 -4.08 -10.59 -9.70
C ARG A 172 -3.89 -9.29 -8.92
N ALA A 173 -4.95 -8.48 -8.86
CA ALA A 173 -4.96 -7.23 -8.13
C ALA A 173 -6.15 -7.18 -7.18
N ASN A 174 -5.92 -6.85 -5.93
CA ASN A 174 -6.92 -6.91 -4.89
C ASN A 174 -6.82 -5.71 -3.93
N LEU A 175 -7.89 -5.47 -3.20
CA LEU A 175 -8.03 -4.46 -2.17
C LEU A 175 -8.02 -5.11 -0.79
N PHE A 176 -7.31 -4.51 0.15
CA PHE A 176 -7.28 -4.97 1.54
C PHE A 176 -7.65 -3.84 2.50
N ASN A 177 -8.71 -4.03 3.28
CA ASN A 177 -9.09 -3.16 4.38
C ASN A 177 -8.52 -3.70 5.70
N PRO A 178 -7.52 -3.06 6.29
CA PRO A 178 -6.91 -3.53 7.53
C PRO A 178 -7.78 -3.31 8.77
N GLY A 179 -8.93 -2.63 8.63
CA GLY A 179 -9.74 -2.24 9.78
C GLY A 179 -9.04 -1.25 10.71
N PRO A 180 -9.55 -1.09 11.94
CA PRO A 180 -8.88 -0.32 12.98
C PRO A 180 -7.58 -0.99 13.40
N THR A 181 -6.43 -0.43 13.00
CA THR A 181 -5.09 -0.96 13.29
C THR A 181 -4.29 0.06 14.10
N ARG A 182 -3.50 -0.40 15.08
CA ARG A 182 -2.65 0.40 15.96
C ARG A 182 -1.53 1.10 15.17
N THR A 183 -1.85 2.26 14.63
CA THR A 183 -0.95 3.09 13.82
C THR A 183 -1.04 4.55 14.23
N SER A 184 -0.02 5.33 13.87
CA SER A 184 -0.06 6.79 14.07
C SER A 184 -1.22 7.47 13.31
N MET A 185 -1.63 6.91 12.16
CA MET A 185 -2.81 7.38 11.42
C MET A 185 -4.09 7.16 12.24
N ARG A 186 -4.25 5.98 12.86
CA ARG A 186 -5.41 5.66 13.70
C ARG A 186 -5.45 6.55 14.94
N ALA A 187 -4.33 6.70 15.64
CA ALA A 187 -4.23 7.58 16.82
C ALA A 187 -4.59 9.04 16.47
N LYS A 188 -4.20 9.53 15.28
CA LYS A 188 -4.59 10.87 14.80
C LYS A 188 -6.09 10.96 14.53
N ALA A 189 -6.69 9.90 13.97
CA ALA A 189 -8.12 9.89 13.64
C ALA A 189 -9.03 9.71 14.87
N PHE A 190 -8.56 8.98 15.87
CA PHE A 190 -9.30 8.64 17.10
C PHE A 190 -8.42 8.82 18.34
N PRO A 191 -8.13 10.07 18.75
CA PRO A 191 -7.16 10.35 19.83
C PRO A 191 -7.59 9.85 21.21
N GLY A 192 -8.89 9.57 21.41
CA GLY A 192 -9.42 9.02 22.67
C GLY A 192 -9.56 7.48 22.71
N GLU A 193 -9.14 6.78 21.64
CA GLU A 193 -9.24 5.32 21.57
C GLU A 193 -8.03 4.65 22.23
N ASP A 194 -8.27 3.63 23.07
CA ASP A 194 -7.19 2.85 23.65
C ASP A 194 -6.48 2.02 22.56
N PRO A 195 -5.22 2.32 22.22
CA PRO A 195 -4.50 1.59 21.20
C PRO A 195 -4.25 0.12 21.55
N MET A 196 -4.33 -0.26 22.82
CA MET A 196 -4.12 -1.64 23.25
C MET A 196 -5.28 -2.57 22.88
N THR A 197 -6.44 -2.02 22.56
CA THR A 197 -7.60 -2.78 22.08
C THR A 197 -7.53 -3.11 20.60
N LEU A 198 -6.57 -2.51 19.87
CA LEU A 198 -6.45 -2.64 18.42
C LEU A 198 -5.40 -3.68 18.02
N PRO A 199 -5.63 -4.41 16.91
CA PRO A 199 -4.59 -5.23 16.30
C PRO A 199 -3.38 -4.37 15.93
N THR A 200 -2.20 -4.96 16.04
CA THR A 200 -0.94 -4.34 15.62
C THR A 200 -0.78 -4.42 14.09
N PRO A 201 0.11 -3.62 13.49
CA PRO A 201 0.52 -3.81 12.11
C PRO A 201 1.06 -5.22 11.82
N GLU A 202 1.73 -5.82 12.80
CA GLU A 202 2.31 -7.17 12.75
C GLU A 202 1.22 -8.26 12.71
N ASP A 203 0.06 -8.04 13.34
CA ASP A 203 -1.09 -8.94 13.24
C ASP A 203 -1.73 -8.90 11.84
N VAL A 204 -1.69 -7.75 11.19
CA VAL A 204 -2.33 -7.50 9.89
C VAL A 204 -1.44 -7.92 8.71
N ALA A 205 -0.12 -7.74 8.83
CA ALA A 205 0.82 -7.96 7.74
C ALA A 205 0.79 -9.38 7.13
N PRO A 206 0.65 -10.47 7.90
CA PRO A 206 0.59 -11.82 7.34
C PRO A 206 -0.53 -12.03 6.33
N GLU A 207 -1.71 -11.41 6.53
CA GLU A 207 -2.83 -11.54 5.60
C GLU A 207 -2.57 -10.80 4.28
N ILE A 208 -1.92 -9.63 4.33
CA ILE A 208 -1.49 -8.92 3.12
C ILE A 208 -0.45 -9.74 2.36
N VAL A 209 0.53 -10.31 3.07
CA VAL A 209 1.59 -11.13 2.46
C VAL A 209 1.02 -12.43 1.88
N LYS A 210 0.00 -13.02 2.49
CA LYS A 210 -0.75 -14.16 1.93
C LYS A 210 -1.36 -13.81 0.57
N MET A 211 -1.92 -12.62 0.41
CA MET A 211 -2.49 -12.16 -0.86
C MET A 211 -1.44 -11.87 -1.94
N LEU A 212 -0.16 -11.74 -1.56
CA LEU A 212 0.96 -11.59 -2.49
C LEU A 212 1.56 -12.94 -2.94
N GLN A 213 1.16 -14.06 -2.34
CA GLN A 213 1.67 -15.38 -2.73
C GLN A 213 1.08 -15.83 -4.08
N PRO A 214 1.85 -16.60 -4.88
CA PRO A 214 1.35 -17.16 -6.14
C PRO A 214 0.07 -17.99 -5.99
N SER A 215 -0.10 -18.64 -4.84
CA SER A 215 -1.27 -19.47 -4.50
C SER A 215 -2.54 -18.66 -4.27
N TYR A 216 -2.46 -17.34 -4.10
CA TYR A 216 -3.64 -16.49 -3.96
C TYR A 216 -4.21 -16.16 -5.34
N THR A 217 -5.38 -16.73 -5.67
CA THR A 217 -5.97 -16.68 -7.02
C THR A 217 -7.12 -15.69 -7.17
N GLU A 218 -7.62 -15.13 -6.07
CA GLU A 218 -8.67 -14.11 -6.10
C GLU A 218 -8.22 -12.86 -6.85
N ASN A 219 -9.13 -12.25 -7.60
CA ASN A 219 -8.88 -11.07 -8.41
C ASN A 219 -10.03 -10.08 -8.31
N GLY A 220 -9.73 -8.80 -8.08
CA GLY A 220 -10.74 -7.76 -7.84
C GLY A 220 -11.44 -7.89 -6.48
N ALA A 221 -10.92 -8.72 -5.59
CA ALA A 221 -11.50 -8.93 -4.28
C ALA A 221 -11.28 -7.71 -3.36
N TRP A 222 -12.29 -7.39 -2.56
CA TRP A 222 -12.22 -6.45 -1.46
C TRP A 222 -12.23 -7.24 -0.16
N VAL A 223 -11.06 -7.46 0.40
CA VAL A 223 -10.84 -8.30 1.58
C VAL A 223 -10.75 -7.43 2.82
N GLN A 224 -11.41 -7.83 3.90
CA GLN A 224 -11.31 -7.17 5.20
C GLN A 224 -10.54 -8.05 6.17
N PHE A 225 -9.67 -7.42 6.97
CA PHE A 225 -9.02 -8.09 8.08
C PHE A 225 -10.07 -8.51 9.12
N GLU A 226 -10.08 -9.77 9.44
CA GLU A 226 -10.89 -10.37 10.51
C GLU A 226 -9.94 -10.75 11.64
N ARG A 227 -10.31 -10.37 12.87
CA ARG A 227 -9.53 -10.63 14.10
C ARG A 227 -9.78 -12.03 14.64
#